data_5f7da58a4d6ea79098c9cedb59d185e5
#
_entry.id   5f7da58a4d6ea79098c9cedb59d185e5
#
_cell.length_a   1.000
_cell.length_b   1.000
_cell.length_c   1.000
_cell.angle_alpha   90.00
_cell.angle_beta   90.00
_cell.angle_gamma   90.00
#
_symmetry.space_group_name_H-M   'P 1'
#
loop_
_entity.id
_entity.type
_entity.pdbx_description
1 polymer ?
#
loop_
_entity_poly.entity_id
_entity_poly.type
_entity_poly.pdbx_seq_one_letter_code
_entity_poly.pdbx_strand_id
1 'polypeptide(L)'
;MALTYLWLLVLVGGTLPAVVRSLLPPLPRRNTGITPQAVVVLGAGRRERNGQFSLTTRGLRRLQLAAELAHEHGLPLVVSGGISTTANAENEPSEAQLMAELVRQRWPAMTVLEEGKSRNTWENAVYSGELLGQRGIDEIILVSDRAHLPRALLCFQSQGVLAQAAWRKRLPKQEWVPSAGALSMVPEIWYEWLALVWYHLRYL
;
A
#
# COMPACT_ATOMS: atom_id res chain seq x y z
N MET A 1 -36.29 11.31 -13.84
CA MET A 1 -36.64 11.03 -12.43
C MET A 1 -35.95 9.78 -11.87
N ALA A 2 -36.13 8.58 -12.45
CA ALA A 2 -35.48 7.33 -11.94
C ALA A 2 -33.96 7.40 -11.87
N LEU A 3 -33.28 7.93 -12.87
CA LEU A 3 -31.83 8.14 -12.89
C LEU A 3 -31.35 9.08 -11.78
N THR A 4 -32.10 10.13 -11.49
CA THR A 4 -31.77 11.09 -10.43
C THR A 4 -31.83 10.44 -9.04
N TYR A 5 -32.82 9.60 -8.78
CA TYR A 5 -32.91 8.84 -7.54
C TYR A 5 -31.81 7.80 -7.41
N LEU A 6 -31.43 7.15 -8.50
CA LEU A 6 -30.32 6.19 -8.51
C LEU A 6 -28.99 6.87 -8.14
N TRP A 7 -28.70 8.03 -8.74
CA TRP A 7 -27.49 8.80 -8.40
C TRP A 7 -27.49 9.27 -6.94
N LEU A 8 -28.63 9.70 -6.41
CA LEU A 8 -28.76 10.05 -4.99
C LEU A 8 -28.49 8.86 -4.08
N LEU A 9 -29.02 7.69 -4.38
CA LEU A 9 -28.75 6.47 -3.64
C LEU A 9 -27.28 6.08 -3.66
N VAL A 10 -26.63 6.19 -4.81
CA VAL A 10 -25.18 5.89 -4.95
C VAL A 10 -24.35 6.90 -4.14
N LEU A 11 -24.66 8.19 -4.22
CA LEU A 11 -23.97 9.22 -3.45
C LEU A 11 -24.16 9.03 -1.94
N VAL A 12 -25.39 8.87 -1.49
CA VAL A 12 -25.70 8.65 -0.06
C VAL A 12 -25.07 7.35 0.43
N GLY A 13 -25.23 6.25 -0.32
CA GLY A 13 -24.60 4.97 -0.01
C GLY A 13 -23.07 5.08 0.11
N GLY A 14 -22.43 5.83 -0.81
CA GLY A 14 -20.98 6.07 -0.78
C GLY A 14 -20.50 6.89 0.43
N THR A 15 -21.39 7.59 1.14
CA THR A 15 -21.03 8.26 2.39
C THR A 15 -21.09 7.34 3.61
N LEU A 16 -21.75 6.21 3.52
CA LEU A 16 -21.96 5.28 4.65
C LEU A 16 -20.78 4.33 4.82
N PRO A 17 -20.04 4.35 5.94
CA PRO A 17 -18.90 3.46 6.16
C PRO A 17 -19.21 1.98 6.03
N ALA A 18 -20.42 1.53 6.43
CA ALA A 18 -20.86 0.13 6.27
C ALA A 18 -20.91 -0.28 4.79
N VAL A 19 -21.51 0.55 3.94
CA VAL A 19 -21.60 0.30 2.49
C VAL A 19 -20.21 0.31 1.86
N VAL A 20 -19.40 1.34 2.14
CA VAL A 20 -18.03 1.44 1.60
C VAL A 20 -17.17 0.26 2.05
N ARG A 21 -17.35 -0.22 3.28
CA ARG A 21 -16.64 -1.42 3.78
C ARG A 21 -17.02 -2.68 3.02
N SER A 22 -18.29 -2.86 2.66
CA SER A 22 -18.76 -4.02 1.88
C SER A 22 -18.26 -4.00 0.43
N LEU A 23 -17.95 -2.81 -0.11
CA LEU A 23 -17.39 -2.65 -1.46
C LEU A 23 -15.88 -2.89 -1.53
N LEU A 24 -15.19 -2.96 -0.40
CA LEU A 24 -13.74 -3.21 -0.39
C LEU A 24 -13.43 -4.60 -0.98
N PRO A 25 -12.43 -4.71 -1.89
CA PRO A 25 -12.00 -6.01 -2.37
C PRO A 25 -11.64 -6.94 -1.21
N PRO A 26 -12.07 -8.23 -1.25
CA PRO A 26 -11.77 -9.17 -0.19
C PRO A 26 -10.27 -9.39 -0.04
N LEU A 27 -9.78 -9.49 1.19
CA LEU A 27 -8.41 -9.96 1.42
C LEU A 27 -8.35 -11.46 1.12
N PRO A 28 -7.26 -11.95 0.50
CA PRO A 28 -6.99 -13.39 0.45
C PRO A 28 -7.06 -13.99 1.85
N ARG A 29 -7.33 -15.29 1.92
CA ARG A 29 -7.36 -15.99 3.21
C ARG A 29 -6.09 -15.68 3.98
N ARG A 30 -6.25 -15.34 5.26
CA ARG A 30 -5.11 -15.05 6.14
C ARG A 30 -4.25 -16.31 6.23
N ASN A 31 -2.99 -16.23 5.82
CA ASN A 31 -2.03 -17.28 6.09
C ASN A 31 -1.81 -17.30 7.62
N THR A 32 -2.45 -18.25 8.29
CA THR A 32 -2.26 -18.50 9.72
C THR A 32 -1.00 -19.32 9.89
N GLY A 33 -0.10 -18.89 10.77
CA GLY A 33 1.17 -19.61 11.02
C GLY A 33 2.41 -18.99 10.37
N ILE A 34 2.28 -17.80 9.74
CA ILE A 34 3.43 -17.03 9.26
C ILE A 34 4.19 -16.45 10.47
N THR A 35 5.53 -16.61 10.46
CA THR A 35 6.45 -15.91 11.36
C THR A 35 7.20 -14.85 10.57
N PRO A 36 6.71 -13.59 10.54
CA PRO A 36 7.29 -12.56 9.70
C PRO A 36 8.77 -12.31 10.03
N GLN A 37 9.58 -12.24 8.98
CA GLN A 37 11.03 -12.03 9.05
C GLN A 37 11.41 -10.61 8.59
N ALA A 38 10.48 -9.88 7.94
CA ALA A 38 10.64 -8.49 7.55
C ALA A 38 9.29 -7.78 7.48
N VAL A 39 9.32 -6.46 7.51
CA VAL A 39 8.19 -5.59 7.16
C VAL A 39 8.46 -4.97 5.81
N VAL A 40 7.49 -5.02 4.90
CA VAL A 40 7.56 -4.37 3.58
C VAL A 40 6.49 -3.29 3.51
N VAL A 41 6.87 -2.06 3.16
CA VAL A 41 5.94 -0.95 2.93
C VAL A 41 5.94 -0.53 1.47
N LEU A 42 4.76 -0.42 0.89
CA LEU A 42 4.59 0.04 -0.48
C LEU A 42 4.35 1.54 -0.52
N GLY A 43 5.00 2.19 -1.45
CA GLY A 43 4.82 3.60 -1.75
C GLY A 43 3.37 3.97 -2.09
N ALA A 44 3.07 5.27 -2.01
CA ALA A 44 1.76 5.84 -2.33
C ALA A 44 1.88 7.15 -3.11
N GLY A 45 3.03 7.33 -3.75
CA GLY A 45 3.40 8.49 -4.53
C GLY A 45 4.12 9.57 -3.74
N ARG A 46 4.84 10.38 -4.47
CA ARG A 46 5.60 11.53 -3.99
C ARG A 46 4.99 12.84 -4.51
N ARG A 47 5.33 13.93 -3.89
CA ARG A 47 4.96 15.30 -4.28
C ARG A 47 6.21 16.11 -4.50
N GLU A 48 6.18 16.94 -5.52
CA GLU A 48 7.17 17.98 -5.74
C GLU A 48 6.56 19.36 -5.40
N ARG A 49 7.32 20.17 -4.69
CA ARG A 49 6.99 21.57 -4.48
C ARG A 49 8.27 22.39 -4.44
N ASN A 50 8.43 23.31 -5.38
CA ASN A 50 9.62 24.19 -5.51
C ASN A 50 10.94 23.41 -5.57
N GLY A 51 11.00 22.32 -6.35
CA GLY A 51 12.18 21.46 -6.47
C GLY A 51 12.44 20.54 -5.27
N GLN A 52 11.60 20.57 -4.25
CA GLN A 52 11.71 19.66 -3.10
C GLN A 52 10.71 18.52 -3.22
N PHE A 53 11.21 17.30 -3.05
CA PHE A 53 10.41 16.09 -3.06
C PHE A 53 10.02 15.67 -1.66
N SER A 54 8.80 15.19 -1.50
CA SER A 54 8.27 14.68 -0.25
C SER A 54 7.29 13.55 -0.48
N LEU A 55 7.04 12.73 0.52
CA LEU A 55 6.00 11.70 0.48
C LEU A 55 4.61 12.32 0.53
N THR A 56 3.65 11.67 -0.12
CA THR A 56 2.24 12.00 0.08
C THR A 56 1.83 11.71 1.53
N THR A 57 0.75 12.35 2.01
CA THR A 57 0.18 12.05 3.33
C THR A 57 -0.18 10.57 3.48
N ARG A 58 -0.56 9.91 2.37
CA ARG A 58 -0.84 8.48 2.31
C ARG A 58 0.46 7.68 2.53
N GLY A 59 1.53 8.01 1.81
CA GLY A 59 2.84 7.38 1.97
C GLY A 59 3.39 7.52 3.39
N LEU A 60 3.30 8.71 3.98
CA LEU A 60 3.72 8.95 5.37
C LEU A 60 2.97 8.07 6.38
N ARG A 61 1.64 7.89 6.22
CA ARG A 61 0.85 7.03 7.12
C ARG A 61 1.22 5.55 7.01
N ARG A 62 1.48 5.07 5.78
CA ARG A 62 1.96 3.69 5.57
C ARG A 62 3.33 3.50 6.19
N LEU A 63 4.25 4.41 5.90
CA LEU A 63 5.62 4.38 6.42
C LEU A 63 5.65 4.37 7.95
N GLN A 64 4.86 5.23 8.58
CA GLN A 64 4.78 5.30 10.04
C GLN A 64 4.33 3.95 10.64
N LEU A 65 3.26 3.34 10.09
CA LEU A 65 2.79 2.03 10.55
C LEU A 65 3.86 0.94 10.36
N ALA A 66 4.52 0.94 9.19
CA ALA A 66 5.52 -0.06 8.89
C ALA A 66 6.76 0.06 9.78
N ALA A 67 7.23 1.29 10.04
CA ALA A 67 8.35 1.54 10.93
C ALA A 67 8.03 1.19 12.39
N GLU A 68 6.80 1.47 12.85
CA GLU A 68 6.33 1.06 14.18
C GLU A 68 6.34 -0.47 14.31
N LEU A 69 5.79 -1.20 13.33
CA LEU A 69 5.79 -2.67 13.32
C LEU A 69 7.19 -3.26 13.25
N ALA A 70 8.06 -2.71 12.39
CA ALA A 70 9.43 -3.17 12.25
C ALA A 70 10.21 -2.96 13.57
N HIS A 71 10.02 -1.81 14.21
CA HIS A 71 10.65 -1.50 15.50
C HIS A 71 10.14 -2.40 16.63
N GLU A 72 8.83 -2.58 16.73
CA GLU A 72 8.18 -3.40 17.76
C GLU A 72 8.62 -4.87 17.71
N HIS A 73 8.77 -5.40 16.49
CA HIS A 73 9.16 -6.79 16.28
C HIS A 73 10.66 -7.01 16.07
N GLY A 74 11.48 -5.96 16.06
CA GLY A 74 12.92 -6.06 15.79
C GLY A 74 13.25 -6.54 14.37
N LEU A 75 12.39 -6.26 13.39
CA LEU A 75 12.49 -6.75 12.02
C LEU A 75 13.13 -5.69 11.09
N PRO A 76 13.83 -6.11 10.02
CA PRO A 76 14.24 -5.20 8.96
C PRO A 76 13.01 -4.63 8.24
N LEU A 77 13.13 -3.39 7.77
CA LEU A 77 12.12 -2.68 6.99
C LEU A 77 12.55 -2.56 5.53
N VAL A 78 11.78 -3.12 4.62
CA VAL A 78 11.90 -2.89 3.18
C VAL A 78 10.95 -1.75 2.80
N VAL A 79 11.49 -0.70 2.20
CA VAL A 79 10.73 0.41 1.63
C VAL A 79 10.75 0.27 0.12
N SER A 80 9.57 0.13 -0.52
CA SER A 80 9.44 -0.16 -1.94
C SER A 80 8.62 0.90 -2.65
N GLY A 81 9.20 1.49 -3.69
CA GLY A 81 8.58 2.48 -4.55
C GLY A 81 9.60 3.29 -5.32
N GLY A 82 9.53 3.23 -6.63
CA GLY A 82 10.44 3.94 -7.53
C GLY A 82 9.94 5.34 -7.88
N ILE A 83 10.33 5.77 -9.07
CA ILE A 83 9.92 7.03 -9.67
C ILE A 83 8.78 6.72 -10.64
N SER A 84 7.57 7.23 -10.37
CA SER A 84 6.49 7.14 -11.35
C SER A 84 6.80 8.12 -12.49
N THR A 85 7.17 7.54 -13.61
CA THR A 85 7.34 8.08 -14.95
C THR A 85 7.17 9.59 -15.16
N THR A 86 8.31 10.29 -15.25
CA THR A 86 8.47 11.46 -16.10
C THR A 86 9.87 11.46 -16.68
N ALA A 87 10.04 12.01 -17.87
CA ALA A 87 11.20 11.87 -18.73
C ALA A 87 12.55 12.41 -18.21
N ASN A 88 12.63 12.92 -16.99
CA ASN A 88 13.86 13.53 -16.43
C ASN A 88 14.25 12.97 -15.05
N ALA A 89 13.95 11.71 -14.80
CA ALA A 89 14.02 11.09 -13.47
C ALA A 89 15.43 10.77 -12.95
N GLU A 90 16.50 10.98 -13.73
CA GLU A 90 17.86 10.54 -13.36
C GLU A 90 18.42 11.20 -12.08
N ASN A 91 17.93 12.39 -11.73
CA ASN A 91 18.37 13.13 -10.54
C ASN A 91 17.29 13.28 -9.45
N GLU A 92 16.15 12.62 -9.59
CA GLU A 92 15.08 12.73 -8.63
C GLU A 92 15.10 11.57 -7.63
N PRO A 93 14.88 11.82 -6.33
CA PRO A 93 14.84 10.75 -5.35
C PRO A 93 13.64 9.82 -5.61
N SER A 94 13.86 8.52 -5.53
CA SER A 94 12.76 7.55 -5.53
C SER A 94 11.89 7.69 -4.27
N GLU A 95 10.67 7.15 -4.32
CA GLU A 95 9.84 7.13 -3.11
C GLU A 95 10.50 6.32 -1.99
N ALA A 96 11.18 5.21 -2.34
CA ALA A 96 11.94 4.41 -1.38
C ALA A 96 13.07 5.19 -0.70
N GLN A 97 13.82 6.01 -1.45
CA GLN A 97 14.85 6.87 -0.86
C GLN A 97 14.29 7.86 0.14
N LEU A 98 13.17 8.54 -0.22
CA LEU A 98 12.50 9.48 0.70
C LEU A 98 11.98 8.76 1.96
N MET A 99 11.44 7.55 1.82
CA MET A 99 11.00 6.74 2.95
C MET A 99 12.17 6.33 3.84
N ALA A 100 13.25 5.83 3.26
CA ALA A 100 14.43 5.38 3.99
C ALA A 100 15.09 6.51 4.77
N GLU A 101 15.20 7.69 4.19
CA GLU A 101 15.75 8.87 4.85
C GLU A 101 14.96 9.22 6.11
N LEU A 102 13.63 9.29 6.02
CA LEU A 102 12.76 9.58 7.17
C LEU A 102 12.87 8.53 8.28
N VAL A 103 12.98 7.25 7.90
CA VAL A 103 13.12 6.16 8.88
C VAL A 103 14.48 6.24 9.58
N ARG A 104 15.58 6.43 8.84
CA ARG A 104 16.93 6.54 9.42
C ARG A 104 17.07 7.74 10.38
N GLN A 105 16.41 8.84 10.07
CA GLN A 105 16.38 10.01 10.96
C GLN A 105 15.67 9.70 12.30
N ARG A 106 14.60 8.92 12.27
CA ARG A 106 13.78 8.63 13.46
C ARG A 106 14.24 7.39 14.22
N TRP A 107 14.72 6.36 13.51
CA TRP A 107 15.20 5.08 14.05
C TRP A 107 16.57 4.72 13.46
N PRO A 108 17.66 5.37 13.91
CA PRO A 108 19.00 5.19 13.32
C PRO A 108 19.54 3.75 13.35
N ALA A 109 19.09 2.96 14.33
CA ALA A 109 19.52 1.56 14.49
C ALA A 109 18.68 0.57 13.64
N MET A 110 17.62 1.02 12.96
CA MET A 110 16.77 0.14 12.15
C MET A 110 17.46 -0.23 10.84
N THR A 111 17.46 -1.52 10.52
CA THR A 111 17.90 -2.00 9.20
C THR A 111 16.85 -1.64 8.15
N VAL A 112 17.20 -0.74 7.23
CA VAL A 112 16.31 -0.29 6.14
C VAL A 112 16.89 -0.73 4.81
N LEU A 113 16.10 -1.47 4.04
CA LEU A 113 16.41 -1.94 2.69
C LEU A 113 15.56 -1.16 1.69
N GLU A 114 16.19 -0.63 0.65
CA GLU A 114 15.55 0.23 -0.34
C GLU A 114 15.31 -0.54 -1.65
N GLU A 115 14.09 -0.52 -2.12
CA GLU A 115 13.69 -0.93 -3.46
C GLU A 115 13.13 0.31 -4.19
N GLY A 116 13.91 0.94 -5.02
CA GLY A 116 13.59 2.21 -5.69
C GLY A 116 13.43 2.11 -7.21
N LYS A 117 13.33 0.91 -7.80
CA LYS A 117 13.25 0.71 -9.25
C LYS A 117 11.83 0.51 -9.78
N SER A 118 10.91 0.09 -8.91
CA SER A 118 9.55 -0.29 -9.27
C SER A 118 8.71 0.91 -9.74
N ARG A 119 7.87 0.68 -10.76
CA ARG A 119 6.95 1.67 -11.36
C ARG A 119 5.48 1.31 -11.13
N ASN A 120 5.22 0.10 -10.66
CA ASN A 120 3.88 -0.43 -10.41
C ASN A 120 3.92 -1.54 -9.36
N THR A 121 2.76 -2.04 -8.93
CA THR A 121 2.68 -3.03 -7.84
C THR A 121 3.28 -4.38 -8.18
N TRP A 122 3.25 -4.79 -9.45
CA TRP A 122 3.92 -6.02 -9.88
C TRP A 122 5.43 -5.89 -9.70
N GLU A 123 6.02 -4.79 -10.20
CA GLU A 123 7.45 -4.52 -10.07
C GLU A 123 7.87 -4.36 -8.60
N ASN A 124 7.02 -3.74 -7.74
CA ASN A 124 7.26 -3.72 -6.30
C ASN A 124 7.44 -5.14 -5.75
N ALA A 125 6.56 -6.08 -6.12
CA ALA A 125 6.64 -7.45 -5.65
C ALA A 125 7.86 -8.19 -6.21
N VAL A 126 8.16 -8.04 -7.50
CA VAL A 126 9.32 -8.68 -8.14
C VAL A 126 10.62 -8.21 -7.48
N TYR A 127 10.87 -6.89 -7.46
CA TYR A 127 12.14 -6.36 -6.97
C TYR A 127 12.28 -6.47 -5.44
N SER A 128 11.19 -6.32 -4.69
CA SER A 128 11.22 -6.60 -3.25
C SER A 128 11.41 -8.08 -2.98
N GLY A 129 10.78 -8.97 -3.77
CA GLY A 129 10.97 -10.40 -3.67
C GLY A 129 12.42 -10.83 -3.92
N GLU A 130 13.07 -10.28 -4.95
CA GLU A 130 14.50 -10.50 -5.19
C GLU A 130 15.36 -10.04 -4.01
N LEU A 131 15.08 -8.85 -3.47
CA LEU A 131 15.82 -8.28 -2.34
C LEU A 131 15.66 -9.11 -1.06
N LEU A 132 14.47 -9.64 -0.83
CA LEU A 132 14.14 -10.54 0.28
C LEU A 132 14.78 -11.92 0.10
N GLY A 133 14.66 -12.50 -1.11
CA GLY A 133 15.22 -13.81 -1.44
C GLY A 133 16.74 -13.89 -1.28
N GLN A 134 17.48 -12.82 -1.60
CA GLN A 134 18.91 -12.69 -1.34
C GLN A 134 19.28 -12.83 0.15
N ARG A 135 18.29 -12.69 1.04
CA ARG A 135 18.44 -12.76 2.50
C ARG A 135 17.75 -13.99 3.12
N GLY A 136 17.20 -14.86 2.29
CA GLY A 136 16.46 -16.05 2.75
C GLY A 136 15.14 -15.69 3.45
N ILE A 137 14.54 -14.53 3.10
CA ILE A 137 13.28 -14.04 3.68
C ILE A 137 12.15 -14.34 2.71
N ASP A 138 11.15 -15.10 3.14
CA ASP A 138 9.95 -15.46 2.37
C ASP A 138 8.64 -15.17 3.13
N GLU A 139 8.71 -14.78 4.41
CA GLU A 139 7.56 -14.44 5.24
C GLU A 139 7.64 -12.99 5.73
N ILE A 140 6.62 -12.18 5.42
CA ILE A 140 6.64 -10.74 5.68
C ILE A 140 5.33 -10.19 6.27
N ILE A 141 5.41 -9.00 6.87
CA ILE A 141 4.26 -8.11 7.06
C ILE A 141 4.23 -7.12 5.89
N LEU A 142 3.17 -7.15 5.09
CA LEU A 142 2.99 -6.23 3.97
C LEU A 142 2.08 -5.06 4.37
N VAL A 143 2.63 -3.85 4.34
CA VAL A 143 1.94 -2.63 4.74
C VAL A 143 1.51 -1.81 3.53
N SER A 144 0.20 -1.57 3.41
CA SER A 144 -0.38 -0.71 2.40
C SER A 144 -1.77 -0.21 2.81
N ASP A 145 -2.53 0.44 1.90
CA ASP A 145 -3.94 0.76 2.15
C ASP A 145 -4.82 -0.49 2.00
N ARG A 146 -5.90 -0.53 2.79
CA ARG A 146 -6.81 -1.69 2.83
C ARG A 146 -7.37 -2.08 1.45
N ALA A 147 -7.69 -1.11 0.61
CA ALA A 147 -8.21 -1.37 -0.75
C ALA A 147 -7.14 -1.95 -1.68
N HIS A 148 -5.89 -1.50 -1.55
CA HIS A 148 -4.74 -1.92 -2.37
C HIS A 148 -4.18 -3.29 -1.98
N LEU A 149 -4.29 -3.68 -0.70
CA LEU A 149 -3.69 -4.91 -0.16
C LEU A 149 -4.07 -6.20 -0.91
N PRO A 150 -5.32 -6.43 -1.36
CA PRO A 150 -5.65 -7.64 -2.10
C PRO A 150 -4.78 -7.85 -3.34
N ARG A 151 -4.59 -6.81 -4.15
CA ARG A 151 -3.73 -6.83 -5.34
C ARG A 151 -2.26 -7.00 -4.98
N ALA A 152 -1.79 -6.27 -4.00
CA ALA A 152 -0.41 -6.36 -3.55
C ALA A 152 -0.06 -7.76 -3.01
N LEU A 153 -0.94 -8.36 -2.19
CA LEU A 153 -0.76 -9.71 -1.67
C LEU A 153 -0.64 -10.76 -2.78
N LEU A 154 -1.51 -10.68 -3.81
CA LEU A 154 -1.43 -11.59 -4.95
C LEU A 154 -0.11 -11.45 -5.71
N CYS A 155 0.37 -10.21 -5.92
CA CYS A 155 1.67 -9.98 -6.56
C CYS A 155 2.84 -10.55 -5.74
N PHE A 156 2.85 -10.38 -4.41
CA PHE A 156 3.90 -10.95 -3.56
C PHE A 156 3.82 -12.47 -3.49
N GLN A 157 2.62 -13.02 -3.42
CA GLN A 157 2.41 -14.48 -3.43
C GLN A 157 2.91 -15.11 -4.72
N SER A 158 2.74 -14.46 -5.88
CA SER A 158 3.27 -14.95 -7.16
C SER A 158 4.81 -14.97 -7.23
N GLN A 159 5.48 -14.21 -6.35
CA GLN A 159 6.94 -14.24 -6.18
C GLN A 159 7.40 -15.22 -5.08
N GLY A 160 6.50 -16.06 -4.56
CA GLY A 160 6.82 -17.01 -3.48
C GLY A 160 6.91 -16.37 -2.09
N VAL A 161 6.50 -15.10 -1.93
CA VAL A 161 6.56 -14.40 -0.65
C VAL A 161 5.21 -14.49 0.05
N LEU A 162 5.18 -15.10 1.24
CA LEU A 162 4.00 -15.17 2.09
C LEU A 162 3.87 -13.88 2.91
N ALA A 163 2.71 -13.24 2.83
CA ALA A 163 2.53 -11.93 3.45
C ALA A 163 1.32 -11.88 4.38
N GLN A 164 1.53 -11.31 5.55
CA GLN A 164 0.47 -10.87 6.45
C GLN A 164 0.15 -9.41 6.17
N ALA A 165 -1.12 -9.11 5.87
CA ALA A 165 -1.56 -7.75 5.59
C ALA A 165 -1.62 -6.87 6.84
N ALA A 166 -1.08 -5.65 6.75
CA ALA A 166 -1.23 -4.63 7.78
C ALA A 166 -1.64 -3.28 7.17
N TRP A 167 -2.56 -2.59 7.81
CA TRP A 167 -3.04 -1.27 7.39
C TRP A 167 -3.60 -0.46 8.54
N ARG A 168 -3.60 0.86 8.43
CA ARG A 168 -4.34 1.73 9.36
C ARG A 168 -5.82 1.79 8.95
N LYS A 169 -6.71 1.63 9.92
CA LYS A 169 -8.16 1.78 9.68
C LYS A 169 -8.46 3.26 9.37
N ARG A 170 -9.13 3.50 8.24
CA ARG A 170 -9.50 4.85 7.78
C ARG A 170 -11.00 5.13 7.95
N LEU A 171 -11.84 4.08 7.95
CA LEU A 171 -13.27 4.21 8.11
C LEU A 171 -13.65 4.48 9.57
N PRO A 172 -14.59 5.41 9.82
CA PRO A 172 -15.16 5.64 11.16
C PRO A 172 -15.74 4.37 11.78
N LYS A 173 -15.81 4.34 13.10
CA LYS A 173 -16.44 3.24 13.84
C LYS A 173 -17.97 3.23 13.64
N GLN A 174 -18.57 4.42 13.50
CA GLN A 174 -20.02 4.59 13.27
C GLN A 174 -20.34 4.23 11.83
N GLU A 175 -20.95 3.07 11.62
CA GLU A 175 -21.11 2.47 10.30
C GLU A 175 -22.19 3.13 9.43
N TRP A 176 -23.21 3.70 10.08
CA TRP A 176 -24.42 4.23 9.45
C TRP A 176 -24.50 5.77 9.53
N VAL A 177 -23.45 6.43 9.99
CA VAL A 177 -23.35 7.89 9.97
C VAL A 177 -22.59 8.33 8.72
N PRO A 178 -23.18 9.20 7.89
CA PRO A 178 -22.51 9.71 6.68
C PRO A 178 -21.14 10.32 6.98
N SER A 179 -20.16 9.99 6.14
CA SER A 179 -18.75 10.41 6.32
C SER A 179 -18.12 10.79 4.99
N ALA A 180 -17.55 11.99 4.92
CA ALA A 180 -16.74 12.42 3.79
C ALA A 180 -15.51 11.51 3.58
N GLY A 181 -14.96 10.97 4.67
CA GLY A 181 -13.87 10.00 4.61
C GLY A 181 -14.27 8.69 3.93
N ALA A 182 -15.50 8.20 4.14
CA ALA A 182 -16.02 7.04 3.43
C ALA A 182 -16.20 7.35 1.95
N LEU A 183 -16.83 8.46 1.61
CA LEU A 183 -17.05 8.88 0.23
C LEU A 183 -15.74 9.00 -0.55
N SER A 184 -14.70 9.56 0.06
CA SER A 184 -13.38 9.72 -0.57
C SER A 184 -12.68 8.39 -0.91
N MET A 185 -13.11 7.27 -0.36
CA MET A 185 -12.56 5.94 -0.66
C MET A 185 -13.21 5.28 -1.88
N VAL A 186 -14.40 5.70 -2.28
CA VAL A 186 -15.16 5.06 -3.37
C VAL A 186 -14.37 4.99 -4.69
N PRO A 187 -13.77 6.09 -5.20
CA PRO A 187 -12.98 6.02 -6.43
C PRO A 187 -11.77 5.08 -6.32
N GLU A 188 -11.12 5.04 -5.15
CA GLU A 188 -9.99 4.14 -4.88
C GLU A 188 -10.43 2.66 -4.93
N ILE A 189 -11.57 2.34 -4.35
CA ILE A 189 -12.13 0.98 -4.36
C ILE A 189 -12.45 0.53 -5.79
N TRP A 190 -13.10 1.35 -6.59
CA TRP A 190 -13.37 1.05 -7.99
C TRP A 190 -12.09 0.85 -8.80
N TYR A 191 -11.11 1.73 -8.61
CA TYR A 191 -9.80 1.58 -9.23
C TYR A 191 -9.17 0.22 -8.88
N GLU A 192 -9.19 -0.19 -7.61
CA GLU A 192 -8.59 -1.45 -7.19
C GLU A 192 -9.32 -2.68 -7.73
N TRP A 193 -10.65 -2.64 -7.90
CA TRP A 193 -11.38 -3.71 -8.58
C TRP A 193 -10.97 -3.85 -10.05
N LEU A 194 -10.88 -2.75 -10.78
CA LEU A 194 -10.42 -2.75 -12.18
C LEU A 194 -8.96 -3.21 -12.27
N ALA A 195 -8.11 -2.72 -11.38
CA ALA A 195 -6.72 -3.12 -11.32
C ALA A 195 -6.55 -4.62 -10.99
N LEU A 196 -7.35 -5.19 -10.10
CA LEU A 196 -7.33 -6.63 -9.81
C LEU A 196 -7.65 -7.46 -11.05
N VAL A 197 -8.69 -7.09 -11.81
CA VAL A 197 -9.03 -7.77 -13.07
C VAL A 197 -7.86 -7.66 -14.05
N TRP A 198 -7.32 -6.46 -14.25
CA TRP A 198 -6.17 -6.23 -15.14
C TRP A 198 -4.94 -7.06 -14.75
N TYR A 199 -4.59 -7.08 -13.46
CA TYR A 199 -3.44 -7.82 -12.96
C TYR A 199 -3.62 -9.33 -13.10
N HIS A 200 -4.83 -9.83 -12.90
CA HIS A 200 -5.15 -11.24 -13.09
C HIS A 200 -5.00 -11.67 -14.54
N LEU A 201 -5.39 -10.81 -15.49
CA LEU A 201 -5.24 -11.08 -16.94
C LEU A 201 -3.80 -10.93 -17.44
N ARG A 202 -2.97 -10.11 -16.76
CA ARG A 202 -1.65 -9.73 -17.27
C ARG A 202 -0.50 -10.46 -16.60
N TYR A 203 -0.60 -10.79 -15.31
CA TYR A 203 0.52 -11.21 -14.49
C TYR A 203 0.26 -12.44 -13.62
N LEU A 204 -1.00 -12.74 -13.29
CA LEU A 204 -1.41 -13.82 -12.40
C LEU A 204 -2.12 -14.94 -13.16
#